data_728c3557c7ef07c205428ea56d38394e
#
_entry.id   728c3557c7ef07c205428ea56d38394e
#
_cell.length_a   1.000
_cell.length_b   1.000
_cell.length_c   1.000
_cell.angle_alpha   90.00
_cell.angle_beta   90.00
_cell.angle_gamma   90.00
#
_symmetry.space_group_name_H-M   'P 1'
#
loop_
_entity.id
_entity.type
_entity.pdbx_description
1 polymer ?
#
loop_
_entity_poly.entity_id
_entity_poly.type
_entity_poly.pdbx_seq_one_letter_code
_entity_poly.pdbx_strand_id
1 'polypeptide(L)'
;EAACGITHVFAPVLDISRDSRMGRQGETYGEDPVLTASLGSAYTKGCQKYETAGRRTESVAKHFLAFHNSAAGIHGANSDTPERLLEEIYGKPFQAAITEAGLRGIMPCYCLINGEPASASHHLLTELLREEMGFDGLCVSDYGAINNAFMFQGIGETKEETGLLCLEAGMDMELPSVEGYGEAFKNLFASGRADMDILDRAVKRVLTAKFRMGLFEHPFALEGEELRRVFMNKKDKEISLQSAKESMVLIKNNGVLPIQKSVKKIALIGPHADSPRKFFGGYTHMCMMESTYAIANSIAGVSGSENVDNKEIVTVPGTNIQSDETPEFDVILKRQKPDCRSILEELKAQMPDAEIRYAYGY
;
A
#
# COMPACT_ATOMS: atom_id res chain seq x y z
N GLU A 1 -10.35 4.00 11.69
CA GLU A 1 -9.23 4.84 11.24
C GLU A 1 -9.35 6.25 11.84
N ALA A 2 -10.39 7.01 11.56
CA ALA A 2 -10.59 8.36 12.12
C ALA A 2 -10.52 8.39 13.67
N ALA A 3 -11.07 7.39 14.34
CA ALA A 3 -10.98 7.24 15.79
C ALA A 3 -9.54 7.16 16.32
N CYS A 4 -8.65 6.54 15.54
CA CYS A 4 -7.22 6.41 15.86
C CYS A 4 -6.38 7.63 15.44
N GLY A 5 -6.99 8.67 14.88
CA GLY A 5 -6.29 9.86 14.40
C GLY A 5 -5.71 9.74 12.99
N ILE A 6 -6.03 8.68 12.26
CA ILE A 6 -5.62 8.51 10.86
C ILE A 6 -6.45 9.46 10.00
N THR A 7 -5.78 10.33 9.24
CA THR A 7 -6.40 11.33 8.37
C THR A 7 -6.41 10.91 6.92
N HIS A 8 -5.29 10.37 6.41
CA HIS A 8 -5.18 9.80 5.08
C HIS A 8 -4.91 8.29 5.16
N VAL A 9 -5.71 7.50 4.47
CA VAL A 9 -5.52 6.07 4.27
C VAL A 9 -4.93 5.86 2.89
N PHE A 10 -3.70 5.33 2.81
CA PHE A 10 -2.97 5.10 1.55
C PHE A 10 -3.51 3.87 0.81
N ALA A 11 -4.80 3.92 0.53
CA ALA A 11 -5.62 2.94 -0.16
C ALA A 11 -6.86 3.64 -0.75
N PRO A 12 -7.50 3.08 -1.80
CA PRO A 12 -7.27 1.76 -2.39
C PRO A 12 -6.06 1.70 -3.33
N VAL A 13 -5.54 0.48 -3.55
CA VAL A 13 -4.55 0.23 -4.61
C VAL A 13 -5.31 -0.03 -5.89
N LEU A 14 -5.25 0.91 -6.83
CA LEU A 14 -6.00 0.88 -8.08
C LEU A 14 -5.17 0.43 -9.29
N ASP A 15 -3.97 -0.08 -9.02
CA ASP A 15 -3.09 -0.62 -10.05
C ASP A 15 -3.75 -1.80 -10.78
N ILE A 16 -3.64 -1.82 -12.10
CA ILE A 16 -4.04 -2.95 -12.93
C ILE A 16 -2.87 -3.89 -13.08
N SER A 17 -2.95 -5.05 -12.42
CA SER A 17 -1.85 -6.02 -12.37
C SER A 17 -2.01 -7.10 -13.43
N ARG A 18 -1.25 -6.99 -14.52
CA ARG A 18 -1.18 -7.96 -15.63
C ARG A 18 0.14 -8.72 -15.71
N ASP A 19 1.16 -8.23 -15.01
CA ASP A 19 2.48 -8.84 -14.93
C ASP A 19 2.82 -9.21 -13.49
N SER A 20 2.86 -10.51 -13.19
CA SER A 20 3.15 -11.02 -11.84
C SER A 20 4.60 -10.81 -11.38
N ARG A 21 5.51 -10.49 -12.31
CA ARG A 21 6.92 -10.25 -11.97
C ARG A 21 7.11 -9.05 -11.04
N MET A 22 6.18 -8.07 -11.05
CA MET A 22 6.18 -6.94 -10.12
C MET A 22 6.11 -7.35 -8.65
N GLY A 23 5.48 -8.50 -8.34
CA GLY A 23 5.45 -9.06 -6.97
C GLY A 23 4.41 -8.43 -6.03
N ARG A 24 3.70 -7.37 -6.44
CA ARG A 24 2.73 -6.64 -5.61
C ARG A 24 1.26 -6.90 -5.98
N GLN A 25 0.97 -8.00 -6.67
CA GLN A 25 -0.41 -8.35 -7.07
C GLN A 25 -1.36 -8.50 -5.88
N GLY A 26 -0.88 -9.02 -4.75
CA GLY A 26 -1.67 -9.18 -3.53
C GLY A 26 -2.23 -7.89 -2.94
N GLU A 27 -1.74 -6.73 -3.37
CA GLU A 27 -2.25 -5.42 -2.96
C GLU A 27 -3.41 -4.93 -3.85
N THR A 28 -3.59 -5.52 -5.04
CA THR A 28 -4.49 -5.05 -6.11
C THR A 28 -5.80 -5.81 -6.14
N TYR A 29 -6.76 -5.28 -6.91
CA TYR A 29 -8.01 -5.98 -7.25
C TYR A 29 -7.89 -6.84 -8.52
N GLY A 30 -6.68 -6.99 -9.08
CA GLY A 30 -6.37 -7.86 -10.21
C GLY A 30 -6.16 -7.12 -11.54
N GLU A 31 -6.43 -7.82 -12.65
CA GLU A 31 -6.11 -7.35 -14.00
C GLU A 31 -7.28 -6.64 -14.72
N ASP A 32 -8.49 -6.75 -14.19
CA ASP A 32 -9.69 -6.18 -14.81
C ASP A 32 -9.92 -4.73 -14.36
N PRO A 33 -9.87 -3.75 -15.28
CA PRO A 33 -10.06 -2.35 -14.94
C PRO A 33 -11.49 -2.02 -14.48
N VAL A 34 -12.50 -2.78 -14.89
CA VAL A 34 -13.89 -2.55 -14.47
C VAL A 34 -14.11 -3.07 -13.06
N LEU A 35 -13.62 -4.26 -12.76
CA LEU A 35 -13.66 -4.81 -11.39
C LEU A 35 -12.89 -3.91 -10.42
N THR A 36 -11.67 -3.49 -10.78
CA THR A 36 -10.86 -2.59 -9.96
C THR A 36 -11.54 -1.24 -9.75
N ALA A 37 -12.19 -0.68 -10.78
CA ALA A 37 -12.97 0.55 -10.67
C ALA A 37 -14.14 0.40 -9.69
N SER A 38 -14.90 -0.69 -9.79
CA SER A 38 -16.05 -0.97 -8.93
C SER A 38 -15.65 -1.15 -7.46
N LEU A 39 -14.69 -2.01 -7.19
CA LEU A 39 -14.22 -2.29 -5.83
C LEU A 39 -13.49 -1.10 -5.21
N GLY A 40 -12.64 -0.43 -5.98
CA GLY A 40 -11.93 0.77 -5.55
C GLY A 40 -12.86 1.94 -5.21
N SER A 41 -13.90 2.15 -6.02
CA SER A 41 -14.94 3.16 -5.72
C SER A 41 -15.74 2.80 -4.47
N ALA A 42 -16.07 1.52 -4.27
CA ALA A 42 -16.76 1.05 -3.06
C ALA A 42 -15.90 1.24 -1.82
N TYR A 43 -14.59 0.91 -1.89
CA TYR A 43 -13.62 1.14 -0.81
C TYR A 43 -13.53 2.63 -0.45
N THR A 44 -13.33 3.48 -1.45
CA THR A 44 -13.23 4.93 -1.28
C THR A 44 -14.48 5.52 -0.61
N LYS A 45 -15.68 5.14 -1.09
CA LYS A 45 -16.96 5.54 -0.46
C LYS A 45 -17.03 5.09 0.99
N GLY A 46 -16.66 3.84 1.28
CA GLY A 46 -16.67 3.29 2.63
C GLY A 46 -15.71 4.02 3.57
N CYS A 47 -14.48 4.30 3.11
CA CYS A 47 -13.46 5.00 3.88
C CYS A 47 -13.86 6.44 4.21
N GLN A 48 -14.41 7.18 3.25
CA GLN A 48 -14.71 8.61 3.36
C GLN A 48 -16.10 8.93 3.92
N LYS A 49 -17.00 7.92 4.01
CA LYS A 49 -18.41 8.13 4.33
C LYS A 49 -18.65 8.53 5.78
N TYR A 50 -17.91 7.96 6.70
CA TYR A 50 -18.22 8.03 8.12
C TYR A 50 -17.37 9.06 8.83
N GLU A 51 -18.05 9.83 9.69
CA GLU A 51 -17.44 10.72 10.64
C GLU A 51 -17.35 10.06 12.02
N THR A 52 -16.23 10.24 12.69
CA THR A 52 -16.04 9.76 14.06
C THR A 52 -15.44 10.89 14.89
N ALA A 53 -16.11 11.28 15.96
CA ALA A 53 -15.70 12.38 16.84
C ALA A 53 -15.42 13.71 16.10
N GLY A 54 -16.29 14.07 15.15
CA GLY A 54 -16.17 15.29 14.35
C GLY A 54 -15.10 15.26 13.28
N ARG A 55 -14.46 14.09 13.02
CA ARG A 55 -13.39 13.94 12.03
C ARG A 55 -13.74 12.92 10.98
N ARG A 56 -13.15 13.12 9.81
CA ARG A 56 -13.24 12.22 8.68
C ARG A 56 -11.85 11.72 8.27
N THR A 57 -11.84 10.62 7.56
CA THR A 57 -10.66 10.07 6.90
C THR A 57 -10.82 10.23 5.39
N GLU A 58 -9.75 10.54 4.70
CA GLU A 58 -9.72 10.61 3.24
C GLU A 58 -8.91 9.44 2.67
N SER A 59 -9.39 8.83 1.58
CA SER A 59 -8.67 7.82 0.81
C SER A 59 -7.63 8.46 -0.09
N VAL A 60 -6.46 7.82 -0.18
CA VAL A 60 -5.40 8.14 -1.13
C VAL A 60 -5.23 6.95 -2.06
N ALA A 61 -5.78 7.05 -3.26
CA ALA A 61 -5.64 5.99 -4.26
C ALA A 61 -4.23 5.96 -4.84
N LYS A 62 -3.73 4.75 -5.11
CA LYS A 62 -2.36 4.52 -5.54
C LYS A 62 -2.23 3.33 -6.48
N HIS A 63 -1.20 3.25 -7.26
CA HIS A 63 -0.12 4.23 -7.51
C HIS A 63 -0.35 4.84 -8.90
N PHE A 64 -0.66 6.10 -8.96
CA PHE A 64 -0.99 6.79 -10.20
C PHE A 64 0.29 7.02 -11.02
N LEU A 65 0.52 6.41 -12.19
CA LEU A 65 -0.36 5.60 -12.99
C LEU A 65 0.46 4.50 -13.69
N ALA A 66 -0.16 3.39 -14.10
CA ALA A 66 0.48 2.29 -14.85
C ALA A 66 1.71 1.64 -14.16
N PHE A 67 1.77 1.65 -12.85
CA PHE A 67 2.89 1.16 -12.04
C PHE A 67 3.25 -0.30 -12.33
N HIS A 68 2.24 -1.18 -12.45
CA HIS A 68 2.44 -2.60 -12.72
C HIS A 68 2.75 -2.93 -14.20
N ASN A 69 2.82 -1.92 -15.08
CA ASN A 69 3.25 -2.08 -16.47
C ASN A 69 4.74 -1.75 -16.66
N SER A 70 5.51 -1.65 -15.58
CA SER A 70 6.94 -1.37 -15.61
C SER A 70 7.73 -2.45 -16.35
N ALA A 71 8.78 -2.04 -17.05
CA ALA A 71 9.63 -2.95 -17.83
C ALA A 71 10.16 -4.09 -16.97
N ALA A 72 9.95 -5.33 -17.42
CA ALA A 72 10.35 -6.57 -16.74
C ALA A 72 9.79 -6.75 -15.30
N GLY A 73 8.78 -5.98 -14.90
CA GLY A 73 8.26 -5.98 -13.54
C GLY A 73 9.22 -5.34 -12.52
N ILE A 74 10.17 -4.55 -12.96
CA ILE A 74 11.14 -3.90 -12.06
C ILE A 74 10.49 -2.66 -11.44
N HIS A 75 10.53 -2.61 -10.12
CA HIS A 75 10.02 -1.49 -9.34
C HIS A 75 10.71 -0.17 -9.74
N GLY A 76 9.95 0.83 -10.16
CA GLY A 76 10.48 2.13 -10.58
C GLY A 76 11.07 2.18 -12.00
N ALA A 77 11.06 1.08 -12.76
CA ALA A 77 11.49 1.09 -14.15
C ALA A 77 10.51 1.85 -15.06
N ASN A 78 10.92 2.12 -16.31
CA ASN A 78 10.06 2.76 -17.28
C ASN A 78 8.84 1.89 -17.65
N SER A 79 7.71 2.52 -17.78
CA SER A 79 6.47 1.95 -18.30
C SER A 79 6.18 2.60 -19.65
N ASP A 80 6.52 1.90 -20.75
CA ASP A 80 6.19 2.33 -22.09
C ASP A 80 4.71 2.04 -22.36
N THR A 81 3.86 3.00 -22.09
CA THR A 81 2.42 2.83 -22.17
C THR A 81 1.84 3.90 -23.10
N PRO A 82 1.24 3.50 -24.24
CA PRO A 82 0.54 4.44 -25.11
C PRO A 82 -0.52 5.24 -24.36
N GLU A 83 -0.67 6.53 -24.67
CA GLU A 83 -1.60 7.46 -24.02
C GLU A 83 -3.02 6.88 -23.87
N ARG A 84 -3.54 6.34 -24.95
CA ARG A 84 -4.84 5.69 -24.95
C ARG A 84 -4.97 4.58 -23.90
N LEU A 85 -3.91 3.81 -23.61
CA LEU A 85 -3.95 2.77 -22.58
C LEU A 85 -3.80 3.37 -21.17
N LEU A 86 -3.07 4.49 -21.05
CA LEU A 86 -3.04 5.23 -19.77
C LEU A 86 -4.46 5.64 -19.36
N GLU A 87 -5.24 6.18 -20.29
CA GLU A 87 -6.62 6.62 -20.02
C GLU A 87 -7.62 5.47 -19.89
N GLU A 88 -7.70 4.57 -20.92
CA GLU A 88 -8.77 3.58 -21.02
C GLU A 88 -8.61 2.40 -20.07
N ILE A 89 -7.37 2.06 -19.68
CA ILE A 89 -7.07 0.88 -18.85
C ILE A 89 -6.57 1.30 -17.48
N TYR A 90 -5.42 1.96 -17.41
CA TYR A 90 -4.76 2.25 -16.13
C TYR A 90 -5.41 3.42 -15.39
N GLY A 91 -5.88 4.43 -16.09
CA GLY A 91 -6.59 5.59 -15.53
C GLY A 91 -8.04 5.32 -15.15
N LYS A 92 -8.68 4.33 -15.79
CA LYS A 92 -10.11 4.05 -15.58
C LYS A 92 -10.52 3.83 -14.12
N PRO A 93 -9.81 3.05 -13.28
CA PRO A 93 -10.16 2.89 -11.88
C PRO A 93 -10.04 4.19 -11.08
N PHE A 94 -9.03 5.02 -11.38
CA PHE A 94 -8.85 6.32 -10.75
C PHE A 94 -9.98 7.28 -11.16
N GLN A 95 -10.31 7.33 -12.46
CA GLN A 95 -11.44 8.13 -12.92
C GLN A 95 -12.75 7.76 -12.23
N ALA A 96 -13.04 6.47 -12.09
CA ALA A 96 -14.23 6.01 -11.39
C ALA A 96 -14.21 6.41 -9.90
N ALA A 97 -13.07 6.27 -9.22
CA ALA A 97 -12.94 6.69 -7.83
C ALA A 97 -13.11 8.21 -7.64
N ILE A 98 -12.64 9.02 -8.59
CA ILE A 98 -12.82 10.47 -8.59
C ILE A 98 -14.30 10.82 -8.80
N THR A 99 -14.93 10.33 -9.86
CA THR A 99 -16.27 10.75 -10.27
C THR A 99 -17.38 10.11 -9.45
N GLU A 100 -17.26 8.84 -9.08
CA GLU A 100 -18.32 8.10 -8.39
C GLU A 100 -18.17 8.10 -6.87
N ALA A 101 -16.95 8.22 -6.36
CA ALA A 101 -16.66 8.12 -4.93
C ALA A 101 -16.13 9.42 -4.31
N GLY A 102 -15.85 10.44 -5.11
CA GLY A 102 -15.30 11.70 -4.64
C GLY A 102 -13.94 11.53 -3.97
N LEU A 103 -13.04 10.77 -4.60
CA LEU A 103 -11.68 10.52 -4.13
C LEU A 103 -10.95 11.83 -3.78
N ARG A 104 -10.24 11.85 -2.65
CA ARG A 104 -9.60 13.06 -2.11
C ARG A 104 -8.07 13.06 -2.09
N GLY A 105 -7.45 11.92 -2.27
CA GLY A 105 -6.01 11.78 -2.32
C GLY A 105 -5.55 10.90 -3.49
N ILE A 106 -4.41 11.26 -4.08
CA ILE A 106 -3.71 10.48 -5.11
C ILE A 106 -2.24 10.39 -4.72
N MET A 107 -1.64 9.24 -4.98
CA MET A 107 -0.21 8.98 -4.81
C MET A 107 0.37 8.52 -6.16
N PRO A 108 1.28 9.31 -6.78
CA PRO A 108 1.97 8.91 -8.01
C PRO A 108 2.87 7.69 -7.79
N CYS A 109 3.09 6.91 -8.84
CA CYS A 109 3.99 5.77 -8.79
C CYS A 109 5.47 6.18 -8.88
N TYR A 110 6.36 5.22 -8.60
CA TYR A 110 7.82 5.43 -8.75
C TYR A 110 8.32 5.34 -10.18
N CYS A 111 7.50 4.89 -11.13
CA CYS A 111 7.95 4.63 -12.49
C CYS A 111 8.21 5.90 -13.29
N LEU A 112 9.07 5.75 -14.31
CA LEU A 112 8.97 6.63 -15.46
C LEU A 112 7.80 6.17 -16.31
N ILE A 113 6.99 7.09 -16.78
CA ILE A 113 5.93 6.84 -17.76
C ILE A 113 6.36 7.47 -19.07
N ASN A 114 6.56 6.63 -20.07
CA ASN A 114 7.06 7.06 -21.38
C ASN A 114 8.35 7.91 -21.30
N GLY A 115 9.22 7.58 -20.32
CA GLY A 115 10.51 8.25 -20.10
C GLY A 115 10.49 9.43 -19.12
N GLU A 116 9.33 9.83 -18.58
CA GLU A 116 9.19 10.92 -17.61
C GLU A 116 8.80 10.38 -16.22
N PRO A 117 9.47 10.82 -15.13
CA PRO A 117 9.09 10.42 -13.79
C PRO A 117 7.65 10.80 -13.45
N ALA A 118 6.82 9.83 -13.06
CA ALA A 118 5.41 10.11 -12.75
C ALA A 118 5.24 11.17 -11.65
N SER A 119 6.16 11.23 -10.68
CA SER A 119 6.15 12.22 -9.59
C SER A 119 6.47 13.65 -10.04
N ALA A 120 7.06 13.84 -11.23
CA ALA A 120 7.44 15.14 -11.76
C ALA A 120 6.82 15.44 -13.14
N SER A 121 5.87 14.62 -13.57
CA SER A 121 5.19 14.82 -14.85
C SER A 121 4.02 15.79 -14.73
N HIS A 122 4.17 16.98 -15.31
CA HIS A 122 3.09 17.95 -15.41
C HIS A 122 1.91 17.38 -16.21
N HIS A 123 2.21 16.66 -17.29
CA HIS A 123 1.19 16.00 -18.09
C HIS A 123 0.33 15.06 -17.23
N LEU A 124 0.95 14.17 -16.44
CA LEU A 124 0.19 13.21 -15.63
C LEU A 124 -0.53 13.88 -14.46
N LEU A 125 0.14 14.75 -13.69
CA LEU A 125 -0.39 15.24 -12.42
C LEU A 125 -1.24 16.52 -12.55
N THR A 126 -1.07 17.27 -13.63
CA THR A 126 -1.87 18.46 -13.87
C THR A 126 -2.83 18.26 -15.03
N GLU A 127 -2.36 18.02 -16.24
CA GLU A 127 -3.22 17.94 -17.42
C GLU A 127 -4.19 16.75 -17.31
N LEU A 128 -3.68 15.52 -17.24
CA LEU A 128 -4.52 14.33 -17.16
C LEU A 128 -5.31 14.26 -15.85
N LEU A 129 -4.61 14.29 -14.70
CA LEU A 129 -5.27 14.06 -13.40
C LEU A 129 -6.24 15.18 -13.02
N ARG A 130 -5.82 16.44 -13.12
CA ARG A 130 -6.62 17.56 -12.61
C ARG A 130 -7.55 18.17 -13.64
N GLU A 131 -7.05 18.41 -14.86
CA GLU A 131 -7.83 19.10 -15.87
C GLU A 131 -8.79 18.15 -16.58
N GLU A 132 -8.33 16.98 -17.02
CA GLU A 132 -9.18 16.03 -17.75
C GLU A 132 -10.03 15.14 -16.82
N MET A 133 -9.40 14.53 -15.81
CA MET A 133 -10.11 13.64 -14.86
C MET A 133 -10.89 14.40 -13.79
N GLY A 134 -10.64 15.70 -13.60
CA GLY A 134 -11.36 16.57 -12.67
C GLY A 134 -11.01 16.37 -11.19
N PHE A 135 -9.79 15.94 -10.88
CA PHE A 135 -9.36 15.71 -9.50
C PHE A 135 -9.04 17.02 -8.78
N ASP A 136 -9.71 17.27 -7.64
CA ASP A 136 -9.56 18.48 -6.81
C ASP A 136 -8.89 18.25 -5.45
N GLY A 137 -8.43 17.01 -5.18
CA GLY A 137 -7.83 16.62 -3.91
C GLY A 137 -6.31 16.81 -3.81
N LEU A 138 -5.70 16.18 -2.81
CA LEU A 138 -4.27 16.20 -2.55
C LEU A 138 -3.53 15.16 -3.42
N CYS A 139 -2.39 15.59 -3.97
CA CYS A 139 -1.39 14.70 -4.54
C CYS A 139 -0.24 14.58 -3.53
N VAL A 140 -0.04 13.37 -3.00
CA VAL A 140 1.00 13.08 -2.01
C VAL A 140 2.04 12.15 -2.62
N SER A 141 3.33 12.36 -2.34
CA SER A 141 4.36 11.47 -2.87
C SER A 141 4.22 10.05 -2.35
N ASP A 142 4.72 9.05 -3.06
CA ASP A 142 5.10 7.80 -2.44
C ASP A 142 6.36 8.02 -1.58
N TYR A 143 6.71 7.07 -0.72
CA TYR A 143 7.78 7.22 0.27
C TYR A 143 9.15 7.42 -0.39
N GLY A 144 9.74 8.59 -0.14
CA GLY A 144 11.03 8.95 -0.71
C GLY A 144 11.00 9.15 -2.24
N ALA A 145 9.85 9.43 -2.86
CA ALA A 145 9.73 9.54 -4.32
C ALA A 145 10.56 10.68 -4.91
N ILE A 146 10.71 11.81 -4.21
CA ILE A 146 11.60 12.90 -4.66
C ILE A 146 13.05 12.44 -4.65
N ASN A 147 13.47 11.74 -3.59
CA ASN A 147 14.82 11.19 -3.53
C ASN A 147 15.05 10.10 -4.61
N ASN A 148 14.04 9.27 -4.89
CA ASN A 148 14.09 8.31 -6.00
C ASN A 148 14.26 9.02 -7.36
N ALA A 149 13.50 10.08 -7.60
CA ALA A 149 13.57 10.87 -8.82
C ALA A 149 14.96 11.55 -8.98
N PHE A 150 15.53 12.04 -7.89
CA PHE A 150 16.87 12.61 -7.87
C PHE A 150 17.97 11.54 -8.08
N MET A 151 18.01 10.51 -7.24
CA MET A 151 19.13 9.56 -7.16
C MET A 151 19.14 8.53 -8.29
N PHE A 152 17.97 8.05 -8.72
CA PHE A 152 17.85 6.94 -9.66
C PHE A 152 17.33 7.36 -11.03
N GLN A 153 16.48 8.37 -11.09
CA GLN A 153 15.93 8.87 -12.35
C GLN A 153 16.68 10.09 -12.90
N GLY A 154 17.52 10.74 -12.07
CA GLY A 154 18.49 11.74 -12.49
C GLY A 154 17.90 13.06 -12.96
N ILE A 155 16.72 13.45 -12.43
CA ILE A 155 16.13 14.77 -12.70
C ILE A 155 16.56 15.78 -11.64
N GLY A 156 16.83 17.02 -12.08
CA GLY A 156 17.36 18.08 -11.23
C GLY A 156 18.86 17.89 -10.89
N GLU A 157 19.54 18.99 -10.61
CA GLU A 157 20.93 18.98 -10.18
C GLU A 157 21.06 18.76 -8.66
N THR A 158 19.99 19.08 -7.91
CA THR A 158 19.92 18.93 -6.47
C THR A 158 18.56 18.37 -6.05
N LYS A 159 18.43 17.91 -4.77
CA LYS A 159 17.15 17.41 -4.25
C LYS A 159 16.07 18.49 -4.22
N GLU A 160 16.44 19.72 -3.86
CA GLU A 160 15.49 20.85 -3.84
C GLU A 160 15.00 21.24 -5.24
N GLU A 161 15.84 21.16 -6.25
CA GLU A 161 15.43 21.38 -7.65
C GLU A 161 14.52 20.26 -8.13
N THR A 162 14.84 19.01 -7.80
CA THR A 162 13.95 17.88 -8.05
C THR A 162 12.61 18.06 -7.34
N GLY A 163 12.62 18.53 -6.08
CA GLY A 163 11.43 18.89 -5.33
C GLY A 163 10.61 19.98 -6.04
N LEU A 164 11.27 21.00 -6.59
CA LEU A 164 10.57 22.05 -7.33
C LEU A 164 9.88 21.49 -8.58
N LEU A 165 10.54 20.66 -9.36
CA LEU A 165 9.94 19.99 -10.53
C LEU A 165 8.70 19.16 -10.12
N CYS A 166 8.77 18.44 -9.01
CA CYS A 166 7.62 17.68 -8.50
C CYS A 166 6.47 18.61 -8.05
N LEU A 167 6.76 19.72 -7.37
CA LEU A 167 5.75 20.68 -6.94
C LEU A 167 5.09 21.40 -8.14
N GLU A 168 5.88 21.78 -9.14
CA GLU A 168 5.40 22.39 -10.39
C GLU A 168 4.48 21.43 -11.13
N ALA A 169 4.83 20.14 -11.20
CA ALA A 169 4.02 19.10 -11.78
C ALA A 169 2.66 18.90 -11.08
N GLY A 170 2.56 19.23 -9.80
CA GLY A 170 1.30 19.17 -9.05
C GLY A 170 1.31 18.27 -7.82
N MET A 171 2.48 17.80 -7.35
CA MET A 171 2.63 17.02 -6.13
C MET A 171 2.70 17.96 -4.92
N ASP A 172 1.67 17.89 -4.06
CA ASP A 172 1.44 18.87 -3.00
C ASP A 172 2.20 18.57 -1.70
N MET A 173 2.54 17.30 -1.44
CA MET A 173 3.16 16.84 -0.17
C MET A 173 4.21 15.77 -0.42
N GLU A 174 5.30 15.82 0.35
CA GLU A 174 6.34 14.81 0.40
C GLU A 174 6.16 13.87 1.60
N LEU A 175 6.45 12.59 1.41
CA LEU A 175 6.36 11.52 2.41
C LEU A 175 7.61 10.62 2.38
N PRO A 176 7.96 9.92 3.48
CA PRO A 176 7.49 10.09 4.86
C PRO A 176 8.28 11.16 5.61
N SER A 177 9.42 11.55 5.09
CA SER A 177 10.37 12.52 5.64
C SER A 177 10.58 13.68 4.68
N VAL A 178 11.11 14.77 5.20
CA VAL A 178 11.41 15.96 4.41
C VAL A 178 12.80 15.80 3.78
N GLU A 179 12.86 15.55 2.49
CA GLU A 179 14.10 15.42 1.73
C GLU A 179 14.22 16.49 0.61
N GLY A 180 13.20 16.57 -0.26
CA GLY A 180 13.13 17.57 -1.33
C GLY A 180 12.52 18.90 -0.87
N TYR A 181 11.48 18.86 -0.02
CA TYR A 181 10.76 20.05 0.46
C TYR A 181 11.35 20.62 1.77
N GLY A 182 12.68 20.53 1.93
CA GLY A 182 13.42 20.95 3.11
C GLY A 182 13.82 22.44 3.15
N GLU A 183 14.80 22.78 4.00
CA GLU A 183 15.28 24.17 4.15
C GLU A 183 15.91 24.73 2.87
N ALA A 184 16.67 23.93 2.10
CA ALA A 184 17.23 24.35 0.84
C ALA A 184 16.11 24.70 -0.17
N PHE A 185 15.03 23.93 -0.18
CA PHE A 185 13.84 24.20 -0.99
C PHE A 185 13.16 25.53 -0.63
N LYS A 186 13.01 25.86 0.66
CA LYS A 186 12.49 27.17 1.10
C LYS A 186 13.31 28.34 0.53
N ASN A 187 14.63 28.16 0.44
CA ASN A 187 15.52 29.20 -0.08
C ASN A 187 15.29 29.48 -1.58
N LEU A 188 14.73 28.54 -2.35
CA LEU A 188 14.34 28.81 -3.75
C LEU A 188 13.27 29.90 -3.81
N PHE A 189 12.26 29.82 -2.95
CA PHE A 189 11.20 30.83 -2.87
C PHE A 189 11.68 32.14 -2.22
N ALA A 190 12.41 32.06 -1.12
CA ALA A 190 12.91 33.25 -0.41
C ALA A 190 13.86 34.09 -1.26
N SER A 191 14.60 33.47 -2.19
CA SER A 191 15.50 34.15 -3.12
C SER A 191 14.85 34.59 -4.44
N GLY A 192 13.57 34.27 -4.65
CA GLY A 192 12.83 34.54 -5.89
C GLY A 192 13.25 33.64 -7.07
N ARG A 193 13.92 32.52 -6.81
CA ARG A 193 14.25 31.50 -7.82
C ARG A 193 13.07 30.60 -8.18
N ALA A 194 12.06 30.52 -7.32
CA ALA A 194 10.80 29.81 -7.54
C ALA A 194 9.61 30.72 -7.30
N ASP A 195 8.52 30.47 -8.03
CA ASP A 195 7.30 31.27 -7.95
C ASP A 195 6.47 30.88 -6.72
N MET A 196 6.14 31.86 -5.87
CA MET A 196 5.32 31.67 -4.67
C MET A 196 3.91 31.15 -4.96
N ASP A 197 3.33 31.46 -6.13
CA ASP A 197 1.98 31.02 -6.48
C ASP A 197 1.88 29.49 -6.55
N ILE A 198 2.99 28.82 -6.91
CA ILE A 198 3.06 27.35 -6.96
C ILE A 198 3.00 26.78 -5.54
N LEU A 199 3.75 27.34 -4.60
CA LEU A 199 3.73 26.94 -3.20
C LEU A 199 2.38 27.23 -2.56
N ASP A 200 1.82 28.42 -2.77
CA ASP A 200 0.52 28.83 -2.23
C ASP A 200 -0.60 27.91 -2.73
N ARG A 201 -0.54 27.45 -3.98
CA ARG A 201 -1.46 26.47 -4.54
C ARG A 201 -1.44 25.15 -3.76
N ALA A 202 -0.25 24.61 -3.48
CA ALA A 202 -0.10 23.36 -2.73
C ALA A 202 -0.54 23.53 -1.28
N VAL A 203 -0.11 24.61 -0.61
CA VAL A 203 -0.52 24.93 0.77
C VAL A 203 -2.04 25.09 0.88
N LYS A 204 -2.67 25.75 -0.07
CA LYS A 204 -4.13 25.90 -0.12
C LYS A 204 -4.84 24.56 -0.20
N ARG A 205 -4.34 23.62 -1.00
CA ARG A 205 -4.90 22.26 -1.09
C ARG A 205 -4.77 21.51 0.23
N VAL A 206 -3.59 21.55 0.85
CA VAL A 206 -3.32 20.91 2.16
C VAL A 206 -4.24 21.47 3.24
N LEU A 207 -4.35 22.81 3.35
CA LEU A 207 -5.21 23.45 4.32
C LEU A 207 -6.69 23.13 4.07
N THR A 208 -7.12 23.13 2.80
CA THR A 208 -8.49 22.75 2.41
C THR A 208 -8.83 21.34 2.88
N ALA A 209 -7.92 20.37 2.68
CA ALA A 209 -8.11 19.00 3.16
C ALA A 209 -8.21 18.96 4.70
N LYS A 210 -7.33 19.66 5.42
CA LYS A 210 -7.38 19.73 6.88
C LYS A 210 -8.69 20.31 7.40
N PHE A 211 -9.20 21.40 6.79
CA PHE A 211 -10.50 21.98 7.14
C PHE A 211 -11.65 20.99 6.87
N ARG A 212 -11.64 20.36 5.69
CA ARG A 212 -12.67 19.38 5.30
C ARG A 212 -12.73 18.17 6.23
N MET A 213 -11.57 17.74 6.73
CA MET A 213 -11.49 16.63 7.69
C MET A 213 -11.82 17.02 9.13
N GLY A 214 -12.06 18.31 9.44
CA GLY A 214 -12.37 18.80 10.78
C GLY A 214 -11.18 18.85 11.73
N LEU A 215 -9.94 18.91 11.22
CA LEU A 215 -8.73 18.79 12.04
C LEU A 215 -8.43 20.04 12.87
N PHE A 216 -9.02 21.19 12.54
CA PHE A 216 -8.87 22.41 13.34
C PHE A 216 -9.79 22.42 14.56
N GLU A 217 -10.99 21.84 14.43
CA GLU A 217 -11.98 21.73 15.49
C GLU A 217 -11.73 20.47 16.36
N HIS A 218 -11.27 19.38 15.74
CA HIS A 218 -11.09 18.08 16.38
C HIS A 218 -9.70 17.49 16.08
N PRO A 219 -8.59 18.08 16.59
CA PRO A 219 -7.23 17.67 16.20
C PRO A 219 -6.76 16.35 16.83
N PHE A 220 -7.41 15.86 17.90
CA PHE A 220 -6.93 14.71 18.68
C PHE A 220 -7.71 13.44 18.37
N ALA A 221 -7.02 12.29 18.42
CA ALA A 221 -7.64 10.96 18.38
C ALA A 221 -8.55 10.73 19.60
N LEU A 222 -9.42 9.73 19.49
CA LEU A 222 -10.10 9.21 20.67
C LEU A 222 -9.09 8.49 21.57
N GLU A 223 -9.33 8.51 22.87
CA GLU A 223 -8.48 7.85 23.86
C GLU A 223 -9.29 6.96 24.81
N GLY A 224 -8.58 6.13 25.57
CA GLY A 224 -9.15 5.34 26.65
C GLY A 224 -10.34 4.49 26.25
N GLU A 225 -11.43 4.58 27.01
CA GLU A 225 -12.63 3.76 26.85
C GLU A 225 -13.43 4.11 25.57
N GLU A 226 -13.39 5.35 25.13
CA GLU A 226 -14.06 5.76 23.89
C GLU A 226 -13.41 5.11 22.67
N LEU A 227 -12.09 5.10 22.59
CA LEU A 227 -11.35 4.43 21.54
C LEU A 227 -11.63 2.91 21.56
N ARG A 228 -11.62 2.29 22.76
CA ARG A 228 -11.90 0.85 22.88
C ARG A 228 -13.27 0.46 22.37
N ARG A 229 -14.31 1.26 22.63
CA ARG A 229 -15.67 1.01 22.14
C ARG A 229 -15.75 0.97 20.62
N VAL A 230 -14.98 1.83 19.95
CA VAL A 230 -14.95 1.88 18.48
C VAL A 230 -14.05 0.76 17.91
N PHE A 231 -12.86 0.58 18.49
CA PHE A 231 -11.78 -0.22 17.89
C PHE A 231 -12.00 -1.74 17.96
N MET A 232 -12.68 -2.26 18.97
CA MET A 232 -12.87 -3.70 19.16
C MET A 232 -14.33 -4.14 19.00
N ASN A 233 -15.01 -3.53 18.09
CA ASN A 233 -16.42 -3.78 17.83
C ASN A 233 -16.65 -5.23 17.33
N LYS A 234 -17.62 -5.93 17.94
CA LYS A 234 -17.99 -7.29 17.54
C LYS A 234 -18.45 -7.38 16.10
N LYS A 235 -19.20 -6.37 15.63
CA LYS A 235 -19.70 -6.31 14.25
C LYS A 235 -18.56 -6.25 13.23
N ASP A 236 -17.47 -5.54 13.53
CA ASP A 236 -16.34 -5.44 12.62
C ASP A 236 -15.62 -6.79 12.48
N LYS A 237 -15.53 -7.56 13.58
CA LYS A 237 -15.00 -8.94 13.53
C LYS A 237 -15.87 -9.87 12.68
N GLU A 238 -17.20 -9.74 12.76
CA GLU A 238 -18.14 -10.51 11.95
C GLU A 238 -17.99 -10.16 10.46
N ILE A 239 -17.88 -8.87 10.13
CA ILE A 239 -17.64 -8.40 8.74
C ILE A 239 -16.29 -8.91 8.23
N SER A 240 -15.23 -8.82 9.03
CA SER A 240 -13.90 -9.32 8.67
C SER A 240 -13.92 -10.82 8.38
N LEU A 241 -14.59 -11.61 9.22
CA LEU A 241 -14.75 -13.05 9.00
C LEU A 241 -15.55 -13.34 7.71
N GLN A 242 -16.63 -12.59 7.48
CA GLN A 242 -17.44 -12.76 6.28
C GLN A 242 -16.63 -12.42 5.02
N SER A 243 -15.91 -11.31 5.02
CA SER A 243 -15.02 -10.92 3.93
C SER A 243 -13.96 -12.00 3.64
N ALA A 244 -13.33 -12.57 4.68
CA ALA A 244 -12.37 -13.64 4.52
C ALA A 244 -12.99 -14.90 3.90
N LYS A 245 -14.23 -15.26 4.28
CA LYS A 245 -14.94 -16.38 3.68
C LYS A 245 -15.29 -16.14 2.21
N GLU A 246 -15.75 -14.94 1.87
CA GLU A 246 -16.14 -14.58 0.51
C GLU A 246 -14.95 -14.39 -0.44
N SER A 247 -13.75 -14.13 0.10
CA SER A 247 -12.52 -14.01 -0.70
C SER A 247 -11.98 -15.36 -1.19
N MET A 248 -12.44 -16.48 -0.63
CA MET A 248 -11.99 -17.81 -1.06
C MET A 248 -12.67 -18.24 -2.36
N VAL A 249 -11.86 -18.54 -3.38
CA VAL A 249 -12.34 -18.94 -4.71
C VAL A 249 -12.10 -20.43 -4.94
N LEU A 250 -13.16 -21.18 -5.12
CA LEU A 250 -13.11 -22.61 -5.47
C LEU A 250 -13.02 -22.76 -6.99
N ILE A 251 -11.79 -22.89 -7.52
CA ILE A 251 -11.53 -22.97 -8.97
C ILE A 251 -12.03 -24.30 -9.56
N LYS A 252 -11.83 -25.41 -8.82
CA LYS A 252 -12.24 -26.76 -9.24
C LYS A 252 -12.49 -27.63 -8.02
N ASN A 253 -13.55 -28.44 -8.09
CA ASN A 253 -13.85 -29.44 -7.08
C ASN A 253 -14.41 -30.71 -7.74
N ASN A 254 -13.84 -31.86 -7.45
CA ASN A 254 -14.31 -33.16 -7.90
C ASN A 254 -15.09 -33.91 -6.81
N GLY A 255 -15.65 -33.19 -5.83
CA GLY A 255 -16.42 -33.76 -4.73
C GLY A 255 -15.60 -34.04 -3.45
N VAL A 256 -14.30 -33.67 -3.43
CA VAL A 256 -13.47 -33.82 -2.21
C VAL A 256 -13.82 -32.79 -1.16
N LEU A 257 -14.22 -31.58 -1.57
CA LEU A 257 -14.66 -30.53 -0.68
C LEU A 257 -16.19 -30.42 -0.65
N PRO A 258 -16.79 -30.21 0.53
CA PRO A 258 -16.19 -30.14 1.86
C PRO A 258 -15.66 -31.51 2.32
N ILE A 259 -14.52 -31.48 3.05
CA ILE A 259 -13.91 -32.69 3.59
C ILE A 259 -14.90 -33.38 4.56
N GLN A 260 -15.24 -34.63 4.27
CA GLN A 260 -16.18 -35.39 5.08
C GLN A 260 -15.53 -35.82 6.41
N LYS A 261 -16.28 -35.77 7.51
CA LYS A 261 -15.80 -36.21 8.85
C LYS A 261 -15.37 -37.68 8.91
N SER A 262 -15.82 -38.48 7.95
CA SER A 262 -15.45 -39.89 7.82
C SER A 262 -14.02 -40.09 7.28
N VAL A 263 -13.37 -39.06 6.74
CA VAL A 263 -12.01 -39.14 6.25
C VAL A 263 -11.06 -39.42 7.40
N LYS A 264 -10.23 -40.45 7.25
CA LYS A 264 -9.31 -40.93 8.32
C LYS A 264 -7.84 -40.58 8.05
N LYS A 265 -7.48 -40.18 6.84
CA LYS A 265 -6.10 -39.81 6.47
C LYS A 265 -6.08 -38.60 5.55
N ILE A 266 -5.26 -37.64 5.91
CA ILE A 266 -5.07 -36.39 5.15
C ILE A 266 -3.55 -36.19 4.96
N ALA A 267 -3.10 -35.99 3.73
CA ALA A 267 -1.78 -35.47 3.45
C ALA A 267 -1.90 -33.95 3.23
N LEU A 268 -1.24 -33.19 4.10
CA LEU A 268 -1.19 -31.73 4.03
C LEU A 268 0.23 -31.33 3.58
N ILE A 269 0.35 -30.74 2.41
CA ILE A 269 1.64 -30.47 1.76
C ILE A 269 1.76 -29.01 1.41
N GLY A 270 2.89 -28.42 1.71
CA GLY A 270 3.25 -27.04 1.35
C GLY A 270 3.64 -26.17 2.54
N PRO A 271 4.47 -25.15 2.32
CA PRO A 271 5.01 -24.29 3.38
C PRO A 271 3.94 -23.48 4.10
N HIS A 272 2.88 -23.08 3.39
CA HIS A 272 1.79 -22.28 3.96
C HIS A 272 0.89 -23.05 4.91
N ALA A 273 0.96 -24.39 4.89
CA ALA A 273 0.05 -25.23 5.65
C ALA A 273 0.31 -25.17 7.18
N ASP A 274 1.55 -24.93 7.59
CA ASP A 274 1.94 -24.83 9.00
C ASP A 274 2.64 -23.50 9.30
N SER A 275 2.15 -22.42 8.72
CA SER A 275 2.68 -21.06 8.93
C SER A 275 1.54 -20.05 9.08
N PRO A 276 1.14 -19.67 10.31
CA PRO A 276 0.15 -18.62 10.54
C PRO A 276 0.56 -17.27 9.98
N ARG A 277 1.86 -17.02 9.83
CA ARG A 277 2.43 -15.80 9.23
C ARG A 277 1.82 -15.48 7.85
N LYS A 278 1.52 -16.52 7.07
CA LYS A 278 0.99 -16.36 5.70
C LYS A 278 -0.43 -15.79 5.62
N PHE A 279 -1.12 -15.65 6.75
CA PHE A 279 -2.41 -14.95 6.81
C PHE A 279 -2.28 -13.42 6.92
N PHE A 280 -1.07 -12.91 7.09
CA PHE A 280 -0.82 -11.48 7.27
C PHE A 280 -0.16 -10.90 6.03
N GLY A 281 -0.85 -9.94 5.39
CA GLY A 281 -0.31 -9.21 4.25
C GLY A 281 0.79 -8.22 4.64
N GLY A 282 1.55 -7.74 3.63
CA GLY A 282 2.74 -6.91 3.81
C GLY A 282 2.54 -5.61 4.59
N TYR A 283 1.33 -5.03 4.57
CA TYR A 283 1.01 -3.80 5.32
C TYR A 283 0.31 -4.05 6.66
N THR A 284 0.20 -5.30 7.11
CA THR A 284 -0.26 -5.56 8.47
C THR A 284 0.81 -5.13 9.48
N HIS A 285 0.37 -4.71 10.68
CA HIS A 285 1.30 -4.28 11.74
C HIS A 285 2.42 -5.31 11.99
N MET A 286 2.09 -6.60 12.03
CA MET A 286 3.07 -7.65 12.28
C MET A 286 4.11 -7.78 11.17
N CYS A 287 3.67 -7.75 9.90
CA CYS A 287 4.60 -7.79 8.75
C CYS A 287 5.43 -6.50 8.63
N MET A 288 4.85 -5.33 8.94
CA MET A 288 5.60 -4.08 8.96
C MET A 288 6.69 -4.07 10.05
N MET A 289 6.40 -4.61 11.22
CA MET A 289 7.40 -4.77 12.28
C MET A 289 8.52 -5.73 11.83
N GLU A 290 8.18 -6.86 11.23
CA GLU A 290 9.15 -7.81 10.71
C GLU A 290 10.01 -7.20 9.58
N SER A 291 9.41 -6.46 8.65
CA SER A 291 10.11 -5.79 7.55
C SER A 291 11.16 -4.82 8.05
N THR A 292 10.92 -4.16 9.19
CA THR A 292 11.93 -3.28 9.80
C THR A 292 13.19 -4.06 10.18
N TYR A 293 13.05 -5.27 10.73
CA TYR A 293 14.19 -6.15 11.04
C TYR A 293 14.82 -6.72 9.76
N ALA A 294 14.02 -7.09 8.77
CA ALA A 294 14.51 -7.63 7.50
C ALA A 294 15.32 -6.58 6.72
N ILE A 295 14.87 -5.34 6.65
CA ILE A 295 15.61 -4.23 6.03
C ILE A 295 16.96 -4.03 6.75
N ALA A 296 16.96 -3.97 8.07
CA ALA A 296 18.20 -3.84 8.84
C ALA A 296 19.17 -4.99 8.56
N ASN A 297 18.67 -6.21 8.37
CA ASN A 297 19.49 -7.37 8.02
C ASN A 297 19.97 -7.35 6.55
N SER A 298 19.13 -6.88 5.61
CA SER A 298 19.45 -6.90 4.17
C SER A 298 20.51 -5.88 3.77
N ILE A 299 20.65 -4.76 4.50
CA ILE A 299 21.70 -3.79 4.29
C ILE A 299 23.02 -4.14 5.02
N ALA A 300 23.02 -5.21 5.82
CA ALA A 300 24.25 -5.73 6.44
C ALA A 300 25.24 -6.16 5.32
N GLY A 301 26.44 -5.60 5.35
CA GLY A 301 27.45 -5.81 4.31
C GLY A 301 27.45 -4.79 3.17
N VAL A 302 26.52 -3.84 3.14
CA VAL A 302 26.62 -2.66 2.26
C VAL A 302 27.58 -1.65 2.88
N SER A 303 28.48 -1.09 2.06
CA SER A 303 29.44 -0.07 2.52
C SER A 303 28.70 1.09 3.21
N GLY A 304 29.10 1.40 4.43
CA GLY A 304 28.45 2.39 5.31
C GLY A 304 27.45 1.79 6.30
N SER A 305 27.25 0.46 6.31
CA SER A 305 26.38 -0.26 7.25
C SER A 305 27.16 -1.08 8.29
N GLU A 306 28.38 -0.66 8.62
CA GLU A 306 29.33 -1.41 9.47
C GLU A 306 28.83 -1.67 10.91
N ASN A 307 27.78 -0.97 11.33
CA ASN A 307 27.17 -1.13 12.65
C ASN A 307 25.99 -2.10 12.67
N VAL A 308 25.64 -2.73 11.53
CA VAL A 308 24.59 -3.74 11.47
C VAL A 308 25.22 -5.10 11.77
N ASP A 309 24.80 -5.74 12.86
CA ASP A 309 25.25 -7.09 13.20
C ASP A 309 25.07 -8.04 12.02
N ASN A 310 26.18 -8.69 11.60
CA ASN A 310 26.16 -9.73 10.57
C ASN A 310 25.36 -10.93 11.09
N LYS A 311 24.04 -10.88 10.92
CA LYS A 311 23.20 -12.05 11.15
C LYS A 311 23.32 -13.00 9.96
N GLU A 312 23.26 -14.28 10.24
CA GLU A 312 23.28 -15.33 9.23
C GLU A 312 22.11 -15.09 8.24
N ILE A 313 22.44 -15.03 6.94
CA ILE A 313 21.42 -14.85 5.90
C ILE A 313 20.58 -16.12 5.85
N VAL A 314 19.32 -16.01 6.22
CA VAL A 314 18.34 -17.09 6.10
C VAL A 314 17.77 -17.08 4.69
N THR A 315 17.81 -18.21 4.01
CA THR A 315 17.20 -18.36 2.68
C THR A 315 15.88 -19.13 2.77
N VAL A 316 15.03 -18.90 1.77
CA VAL A 316 13.83 -19.75 1.59
C VAL A 316 14.33 -21.17 1.33
N PRO A 317 13.83 -22.19 2.06
CA PRO A 317 14.30 -23.54 1.96
C PRO A 317 14.33 -24.05 0.51
N GLY A 318 15.46 -24.66 0.11
CA GLY A 318 15.65 -25.17 -1.24
C GLY A 318 15.95 -24.12 -2.32
N THR A 319 16.16 -22.86 -1.95
CA THR A 319 16.45 -21.76 -2.88
C THR A 319 17.64 -20.91 -2.42
N ASN A 320 18.13 -20.04 -3.31
CA ASN A 320 19.12 -19.00 -2.98
C ASN A 320 18.46 -17.64 -2.67
N ILE A 321 17.14 -17.62 -2.51
CA ILE A 321 16.38 -16.38 -2.24
C ILE A 321 16.46 -16.12 -0.74
N GLN A 322 16.90 -14.92 -0.37
CA GLN A 322 16.90 -14.47 1.01
C GLN A 322 15.45 -14.42 1.54
N SER A 323 15.24 -14.97 2.72
CA SER A 323 13.95 -14.90 3.42
C SER A 323 13.89 -13.64 4.27
N ASP A 324 12.77 -12.93 4.18
CA ASP A 324 12.41 -11.81 5.09
C ASP A 324 11.69 -12.31 6.36
N GLU A 325 11.50 -13.62 6.49
CA GLU A 325 10.91 -14.21 7.69
C GLU A 325 11.90 -14.14 8.87
N THR A 326 11.43 -13.64 9.99
CA THR A 326 12.24 -13.51 11.21
C THR A 326 11.59 -14.24 12.38
N PRO A 327 12.38 -14.74 13.35
CA PRO A 327 11.84 -15.34 14.57
C PRO A 327 11.02 -14.37 15.43
N GLU A 328 11.27 -13.07 15.28
CA GLU A 328 10.56 -12.01 15.99
C GLU A 328 9.08 -11.96 15.63
N PHE A 329 8.71 -12.35 14.41
CA PHE A 329 7.32 -12.42 13.99
C PHE A 329 6.51 -13.38 14.87
N ASP A 330 7.03 -14.57 15.15
CA ASP A 330 6.34 -15.57 15.97
C ASP A 330 6.15 -15.07 17.41
N VAL A 331 7.09 -14.34 17.94
CA VAL A 331 6.99 -13.71 19.26
C VAL A 331 5.89 -12.67 19.30
N ILE A 332 5.83 -11.80 18.28
CA ILE A 332 4.80 -10.77 18.15
C ILE A 332 3.43 -11.43 17.95
N LEU A 333 3.34 -12.43 17.09
CA LEU A 333 2.10 -13.17 16.80
C LEU A 333 1.52 -13.79 18.07
N LYS A 334 2.33 -14.55 18.81
CA LYS A 334 1.90 -15.20 20.08
C LYS A 334 1.41 -14.20 21.11
N ARG A 335 2.04 -13.02 21.18
CA ARG A 335 1.63 -11.95 22.10
C ARG A 335 0.34 -11.26 21.68
N GLN A 336 0.16 -10.96 20.39
CA GLN A 336 -0.94 -10.15 19.89
C GLN A 336 -2.15 -10.98 19.44
N LYS A 337 -1.92 -12.19 18.96
CA LYS A 337 -2.94 -13.10 18.41
C LYS A 337 -2.72 -14.52 18.88
N PRO A 338 -2.79 -14.78 20.19
CA PRO A 338 -2.49 -16.11 20.77
C PRO A 338 -3.37 -17.23 20.23
N ASP A 339 -4.57 -16.90 19.74
CA ASP A 339 -5.53 -17.86 19.18
C ASP A 339 -5.37 -18.08 17.66
N CYS A 340 -4.40 -17.44 17.02
CA CYS A 340 -4.12 -17.64 15.60
C CYS A 340 -3.46 -19.00 15.39
N ARG A 341 -4.11 -19.86 14.59
CA ARG A 341 -3.66 -21.23 14.30
C ARG A 341 -3.27 -21.36 12.85
N SER A 342 -2.31 -22.24 12.57
CA SER A 342 -2.02 -22.68 11.21
C SER A 342 -3.17 -23.53 10.63
N ILE A 343 -3.18 -23.76 9.31
CA ILE A 343 -4.12 -24.69 8.68
C ILE A 343 -3.97 -26.08 9.26
N LEU A 344 -2.73 -26.52 9.53
CA LEU A 344 -2.43 -27.82 10.14
C LEU A 344 -3.04 -27.94 11.54
N GLU A 345 -2.85 -26.92 12.38
CA GLU A 345 -3.40 -26.90 13.74
C GLU A 345 -4.93 -26.88 13.73
N GLU A 346 -5.52 -26.09 12.83
CA GLU A 346 -6.98 -26.01 12.72
C GLU A 346 -7.58 -27.30 12.18
N LEU A 347 -6.98 -27.95 11.17
CA LEU A 347 -7.40 -29.26 10.68
C LEU A 347 -7.34 -30.31 11.77
N LYS A 348 -6.27 -30.38 12.57
CA LYS A 348 -6.15 -31.28 13.71
C LYS A 348 -7.25 -31.05 14.75
N ALA A 349 -7.60 -29.79 14.99
CA ALA A 349 -8.67 -29.44 15.94
C ALA A 349 -10.06 -29.84 15.43
N GLN A 350 -10.33 -29.68 14.13
CA GLN A 350 -11.64 -29.97 13.54
C GLN A 350 -11.83 -31.47 13.18
N MET A 351 -10.73 -32.19 12.97
CA MET A 351 -10.73 -33.61 12.57
C MET A 351 -9.85 -34.46 13.50
N PRO A 352 -10.20 -34.55 14.80
CA PRO A 352 -9.35 -35.21 15.80
C PRO A 352 -9.18 -36.73 15.56
N ASP A 353 -10.11 -37.35 14.80
CA ASP A 353 -10.08 -38.78 14.49
C ASP A 353 -9.31 -39.09 13.17
N ALA A 354 -8.78 -38.07 12.50
CA ALA A 354 -8.01 -38.23 11.27
C ALA A 354 -6.50 -38.17 11.52
N GLU A 355 -5.77 -39.08 10.89
CA GLU A 355 -4.30 -38.98 10.80
C GLU A 355 -3.94 -37.90 9.77
N ILE A 356 -3.37 -36.78 10.25
CA ILE A 356 -2.93 -35.70 9.37
C ILE A 356 -1.41 -35.73 9.31
N ARG A 357 -0.88 -36.01 8.12
CA ARG A 357 0.56 -35.99 7.83
C ARG A 357 0.92 -34.71 7.11
N TYR A 358 1.84 -33.97 7.69
CA TYR A 358 2.37 -32.75 7.11
C TYR A 358 3.72 -32.99 6.44
N ALA A 359 3.92 -32.36 5.28
CA ALA A 359 5.21 -32.27 4.61
C ALA A 359 5.39 -30.84 4.05
N TYR A 360 6.60 -30.30 4.19
CA TYR A 360 6.93 -28.95 3.70
C TYR A 360 6.81 -28.86 2.16
N GLY A 361 7.21 -29.90 1.43
CA GLY A 361 6.96 -30.05 0.00
C GLY A 361 8.17 -29.74 -0.89
N TYR A 362 9.32 -29.35 -0.34
CA TYR A 362 10.58 -29.16 -1.09
C TYR A 362 11.67 -30.02 -0.47
#